data_bde50ab323d08023f94e50a243156b78
#
_entry.id   bde50ab323d08023f94e50a243156b78
#
_cell.length_a   1.000
_cell.length_b   1.000
_cell.length_c   1.000
_cell.angle_alpha   90.00
_cell.angle_beta   90.00
_cell.angle_gamma   90.00
#
_symmetry.space_group_name_H-M   'P 1'
#
loop_
_entity.id
_entity.type
_entity.pdbx_description
1 polymer ?
#
loop_
_entity_poly.entity_id
_entity_poly.type
_entity_poly.pdbx_seq_one_letter_code
_entity_poly.pdbx_strand_id
1 'polypeptide(L)'
;FKGPKADPYLENGVEVDRPLNQTISGSGYGDGIIGNETLGMEYFMIFKNDASVQGNPSQATHFYNYLQSKWKDGDDLTYGGSGKGGSIPCKFGFPWTSDSANSNVDWQCEEAADWRFIHSAGPFTLKPGAVNFVTTGCVWAQAQSGGAKASVELVRVADKKAQALFDNCFAVLEGPRAPDLSIQELNNQLLLYISNPDVVTFNNRGERYQELDPLIPAIAGNDRTYDFEGYLIYQVKDGTVTASETDLNDPSKARLAAQCDLKNAHGQLVNFSFNPALNANEPVLKNPTVDGYNKGIRHSFKMTEDKFATGADKKLVNHKTYYYLAIAYGANNFKEYNQTDPGSSDGQKKPYISGAKNSKGQGVSPVAGIPHITSPENGGTSAQSGYGDGPQIKRLEGQGSGYQNLELTEETISEILEKGKVDQPV
;
A
#
# COMPACT_ATOMS: atom_id res chain seq x y z
N PHE A 1 18.03 -10.23 13.56
CA PHE A 1 18.70 -9.11 12.90
C PHE A 1 19.38 -9.64 11.65
N LYS A 2 18.94 -9.18 10.47
CA LYS A 2 19.64 -9.41 9.23
C LYS A 2 20.57 -8.22 8.99
N GLY A 3 21.82 -8.49 8.65
CA GLY A 3 22.73 -7.43 8.26
C GLY A 3 22.31 -6.74 6.98
N PRO A 4 22.96 -5.65 6.63
CA PRO A 4 22.67 -4.91 5.41
C PRO A 4 22.88 -5.80 4.19
N LYS A 5 22.04 -5.63 3.17
CA LYS A 5 22.24 -6.24 1.86
C LYS A 5 23.41 -5.53 1.17
N ALA A 6 24.37 -6.27 0.66
CA ALA A 6 25.44 -5.72 -0.15
C ALA A 6 24.93 -5.55 -1.58
N ASP A 7 25.10 -4.36 -2.13
CA ASP A 7 24.69 -4.06 -3.50
C ASP A 7 25.76 -4.46 -4.52
N PRO A 8 25.45 -4.62 -5.81
CA PRO A 8 25.91 -5.73 -6.61
C PRO A 8 27.44 -5.76 -6.75
N TYR A 9 28.00 -6.94 -6.68
CA TYR A 9 29.37 -7.15 -7.09
C TYR A 9 29.47 -7.02 -8.61
N LEU A 10 30.15 -5.98 -9.05
CA LEU A 10 30.38 -5.72 -10.47
C LEU A 10 31.74 -6.24 -10.90
N GLU A 11 31.78 -7.17 -11.84
CA GLU A 11 32.99 -7.60 -12.54
C GLU A 11 32.93 -7.09 -13.98
N ASN A 12 33.86 -6.19 -14.35
CA ASN A 12 33.86 -5.52 -15.66
C ASN A 12 32.56 -4.78 -16.01
N GLY A 13 31.87 -4.22 -15.02
CA GLY A 13 30.59 -3.52 -15.20
C GLY A 13 29.38 -4.41 -15.36
N VAL A 14 29.53 -5.71 -15.16
CA VAL A 14 28.45 -6.70 -15.18
C VAL A 14 28.23 -7.23 -13.76
N GLU A 15 26.99 -7.24 -13.33
CA GLU A 15 26.60 -7.79 -12.05
C GLU A 15 26.78 -9.31 -12.04
N VAL A 16 27.47 -9.82 -11.03
CA VAL A 16 27.79 -11.24 -10.91
C VAL A 16 27.48 -11.75 -9.50
N ASP A 17 26.96 -12.97 -9.43
CA ASP A 17 26.72 -13.70 -8.19
C ASP A 17 28.06 -14.28 -7.67
N ARG A 18 28.83 -13.44 -6.99
CA ARG A 18 30.08 -13.85 -6.35
C ARG A 18 30.24 -13.18 -5.00
N PRO A 19 30.78 -13.86 -4.00
CA PRO A 19 31.15 -13.21 -2.77
C PRO A 19 32.19 -12.12 -3.08
N LEU A 20 31.96 -10.91 -2.55
CA LEU A 20 32.92 -9.78 -2.62
C LEU A 20 34.31 -10.19 -2.14
N ASN A 21 34.36 -11.22 -1.31
CA ASN A 21 35.56 -11.84 -0.81
C ASN A 21 35.24 -13.25 -0.31
N GLN A 22 36.18 -14.16 -0.42
CA GLN A 22 36.06 -15.55 0.10
C GLN A 22 35.84 -15.63 1.62
N THR A 23 35.99 -14.52 2.35
CA THR A 23 35.80 -14.45 3.81
C THR A 23 34.41 -13.95 4.23
N ILE A 24 33.58 -13.48 3.32
CA ILE A 24 32.20 -13.07 3.63
C ILE A 24 31.29 -14.28 3.50
N SER A 25 30.80 -14.76 4.61
CA SER A 25 29.73 -15.76 4.66
C SER A 25 28.39 -15.04 4.85
N GLY A 26 27.68 -14.75 3.78
CA GLY A 26 26.34 -14.20 3.80
C GLY A 26 25.34 -15.13 3.13
N SER A 27 24.07 -14.92 3.35
CA SER A 27 23.01 -15.60 2.60
C SER A 27 22.97 -15.07 1.17
N GLY A 28 22.82 -15.97 0.18
CA GLY A 28 22.69 -15.62 -1.24
C GLY A 28 23.98 -15.56 -2.02
N TYR A 29 25.15 -15.65 -1.37
CA TYR A 29 26.42 -15.67 -2.09
C TYR A 29 26.66 -17.03 -2.76
N GLY A 30 26.83 -17.02 -4.09
CA GLY A 30 27.17 -18.19 -4.87
C GLY A 30 26.03 -19.15 -5.10
N ASP A 31 24.78 -18.72 -4.95
CA ASP A 31 23.60 -19.53 -5.22
C ASP A 31 23.07 -19.43 -6.65
N GLY A 32 23.66 -18.60 -7.49
CA GLY A 32 23.28 -18.38 -8.88
C GLY A 32 22.19 -17.31 -9.07
N ILE A 33 21.75 -16.64 -7.98
CA ILE A 33 20.74 -15.60 -8.04
C ILE A 33 21.39 -14.25 -7.78
N ILE A 34 21.51 -13.42 -8.81
CA ILE A 34 22.11 -12.09 -8.74
C ILE A 34 21.22 -11.14 -7.92
N GLY A 35 21.83 -10.36 -7.02
CA GLY A 35 21.15 -9.30 -6.28
C GLY A 35 20.38 -9.74 -5.03
N ASN A 36 20.53 -10.98 -4.57
CA ASN A 36 19.94 -11.47 -3.33
C ASN A 36 20.93 -11.58 -2.16
N GLU A 37 22.17 -11.17 -2.36
CA GLU A 37 23.26 -11.28 -1.39
C GLU A 37 22.98 -10.43 -0.16
N THR A 38 23.13 -11.01 1.03
CA THR A 38 22.96 -10.34 2.31
C THR A 38 24.18 -10.51 3.17
N LEU A 39 24.77 -9.40 3.64
CA LEU A 39 25.78 -9.45 4.69
C LEU A 39 25.12 -9.78 6.01
N GLY A 40 25.49 -10.92 6.60
CA GLY A 40 25.08 -11.25 7.95
C GLY A 40 25.68 -10.28 8.97
N MET A 41 24.94 -9.94 10.02
CA MET A 41 25.51 -9.26 11.18
C MET A 41 26.37 -10.27 11.94
N GLU A 42 27.64 -9.98 12.08
CA GLU A 42 28.58 -10.86 12.81
C GLU A 42 28.63 -10.51 14.30
N TYR A 43 28.59 -9.20 14.62
CA TYR A 43 28.66 -8.73 16.00
C TYR A 43 27.66 -7.58 16.23
N PHE A 44 27.14 -7.53 17.46
CA PHE A 44 26.32 -6.44 17.95
C PHE A 44 26.74 -6.06 19.37
N MET A 45 27.19 -4.82 19.56
CA MET A 45 27.67 -4.29 20.82
C MET A 45 26.75 -3.18 21.31
N ILE A 46 26.28 -3.29 22.55
CA ILE A 46 25.51 -2.25 23.22
C ILE A 46 26.34 -1.67 24.37
N PHE A 47 26.28 -0.35 24.57
CA PHE A 47 27.05 0.33 25.60
C PHE A 47 26.35 1.60 26.08
N LYS A 48 26.69 2.06 27.30
CA LYS A 48 26.17 3.32 27.86
C LYS A 48 26.98 4.51 27.37
N ASN A 49 26.32 5.68 27.31
CA ASN A 49 26.98 6.95 27.00
C ASN A 49 27.74 7.48 28.22
N ASP A 50 28.83 6.81 28.60
CA ASP A 50 29.71 7.21 29.69
C ASP A 50 31.20 7.01 29.36
N ALA A 51 32.08 7.40 30.26
CA ALA A 51 33.53 7.28 30.07
C ALA A 51 34.13 5.94 30.55
N SER A 52 33.32 5.04 31.10
CA SER A 52 33.79 3.74 31.64
C SER A 52 34.43 2.89 30.55
N VAL A 53 35.06 1.79 30.94
CA VAL A 53 35.61 0.77 30.03
C VAL A 53 34.51 0.21 29.11
N GLN A 54 33.29 0.14 29.59
CA GLN A 54 32.12 -0.35 28.88
C GLN A 54 31.27 0.80 28.26
N GLY A 55 31.79 2.04 28.26
CA GLY A 55 31.11 3.22 27.76
C GLY A 55 31.55 3.62 26.37
N ASN A 56 31.37 4.91 26.02
CA ASN A 56 31.65 5.44 24.69
C ASN A 56 33.07 5.15 24.21
N PRO A 57 33.21 4.59 22.97
CA PRO A 57 34.52 4.52 22.32
C PRO A 57 35.03 5.94 21.99
N SER A 58 36.31 6.21 22.23
CA SER A 58 36.94 7.52 22.04
C SER A 58 38.22 7.49 21.20
N GLN A 59 38.69 6.30 20.85
CA GLN A 59 39.90 6.10 20.05
C GLN A 59 39.62 5.01 18.99
N ALA A 60 40.41 5.00 17.91
CA ALA A 60 40.25 4.05 16.82
C ALA A 60 40.28 2.58 17.31
N THR A 61 41.18 2.28 18.26
CA THR A 61 41.24 0.94 18.88
C THR A 61 39.97 0.55 19.62
N HIS A 62 39.29 1.51 20.29
CA HIS A 62 38.04 1.24 20.97
C HIS A 62 36.91 0.90 19.99
N PHE A 63 36.82 1.65 18.86
CA PHE A 63 35.83 1.33 17.80
C PHE A 63 36.13 -0.03 17.18
N TYR A 64 37.39 -0.32 16.89
CA TYR A 64 37.78 -1.60 16.31
C TYR A 64 37.47 -2.78 17.26
N ASN A 65 37.70 -2.62 18.55
CA ASN A 65 37.34 -3.59 19.56
C ASN A 65 35.81 -3.81 19.58
N TYR A 66 35.02 -2.73 19.57
CA TYR A 66 33.55 -2.82 19.59
C TYR A 66 32.99 -3.50 18.33
N LEU A 67 33.63 -3.31 17.17
CA LEU A 67 33.26 -4.03 15.95
C LEU A 67 33.50 -5.54 16.04
N GLN A 68 34.24 -6.01 17.05
CA GLN A 68 34.52 -7.42 17.33
C GLN A 68 33.88 -7.92 18.62
N SER A 69 32.91 -7.21 19.17
CA SER A 69 32.31 -7.47 20.49
C SER A 69 33.34 -7.60 21.62
N LYS A 70 34.31 -6.69 21.62
CA LYS A 70 35.28 -6.51 22.71
C LYS A 70 35.11 -5.15 23.36
N TRP A 71 35.30 -5.05 24.65
CA TRP A 71 35.30 -3.79 25.39
C TRP A 71 36.53 -2.93 25.03
N LYS A 72 36.55 -1.67 25.50
CA LYS A 72 37.65 -0.72 25.18
C LYS A 72 39.03 -1.24 25.52
N ASP A 73 39.16 -2.03 26.58
CA ASP A 73 40.40 -2.63 27.04
C ASP A 73 40.79 -3.93 26.30
N GLY A 74 39.98 -4.39 25.37
CA GLY A 74 40.19 -5.59 24.57
C GLY A 74 39.59 -6.86 25.15
N ASP A 75 38.99 -6.81 26.33
CA ASP A 75 38.28 -7.97 26.91
C ASP A 75 37.03 -8.30 26.08
N ASP A 76 36.71 -9.59 26.00
CA ASP A 76 35.53 -10.04 25.27
C ASP A 76 34.23 -9.59 25.98
N LEU A 77 33.22 -9.28 25.16
CA LEU A 77 31.83 -9.27 25.64
C LEU A 77 31.46 -10.67 26.05
N THR A 78 30.85 -10.82 27.23
CA THR A 78 30.50 -12.14 27.79
C THR A 78 29.04 -12.20 28.23
N TYR A 79 28.46 -13.39 28.20
CA TYR A 79 27.12 -13.61 28.76
C TYR A 79 27.06 -13.36 30.25
N GLY A 80 25.95 -12.85 30.72
CA GLY A 80 25.64 -12.64 32.13
C GLY A 80 26.19 -11.36 32.73
N GLY A 81 25.62 -10.95 33.84
CA GLY A 81 26.03 -9.78 34.63
C GLY A 81 26.09 -8.47 33.83
N SER A 82 27.23 -7.80 33.89
CA SER A 82 27.50 -6.56 33.16
C SER A 82 27.96 -6.78 31.71
N GLY A 83 28.02 -8.00 31.23
CA GLY A 83 28.58 -8.32 29.91
C GLY A 83 30.11 -8.36 29.89
N LYS A 84 30.80 -8.36 31.07
CA LYS A 84 32.26 -8.40 31.20
C LYS A 84 32.69 -9.33 32.28
N GLY A 85 33.79 -10.05 32.05
CA GLY A 85 34.41 -10.94 33.07
C GLY A 85 33.70 -12.30 33.23
N GLY A 86 32.75 -12.63 32.39
CA GLY A 86 32.17 -13.98 32.31
C GLY A 86 33.07 -14.97 31.61
N SER A 87 32.69 -16.24 31.63
CA SER A 87 33.45 -17.35 31.04
C SER A 87 33.04 -17.67 29.59
N ILE A 88 31.89 -17.16 29.10
CA ILE A 88 31.33 -17.48 27.80
C ILE A 88 31.32 -16.20 26.93
N PRO A 89 32.12 -16.12 25.86
CA PRO A 89 32.11 -14.99 24.96
C PRO A 89 30.74 -14.85 24.27
N CYS A 90 30.33 -13.60 24.06
CA CYS A 90 29.07 -13.23 23.38
C CYS A 90 29.34 -12.35 22.17
N LYS A 91 28.73 -12.68 21.03
CA LYS A 91 28.82 -11.86 19.82
C LYS A 91 27.74 -10.78 19.78
N PHE A 92 26.64 -10.99 20.44
CA PHE A 92 25.47 -10.13 20.38
C PHE A 92 25.11 -9.62 21.78
N GLY A 93 25.53 -8.41 22.07
CA GLY A 93 25.27 -7.73 23.34
C GLY A 93 23.87 -7.16 23.42
N PHE A 94 22.86 -8.03 23.36
CA PHE A 94 21.49 -7.63 23.46
C PHE A 94 20.81 -8.38 24.61
N PRO A 95 20.08 -7.68 25.51
CA PRO A 95 19.28 -8.34 26.53
C PRO A 95 18.24 -9.25 25.85
N TRP A 96 17.94 -10.38 26.46
CA TRP A 96 17.04 -11.40 25.89
C TRP A 96 17.61 -12.04 24.61
N THR A 97 18.80 -12.59 24.71
CA THR A 97 19.50 -13.21 23.58
C THR A 97 18.61 -14.16 22.77
N SER A 98 18.86 -14.26 21.49
CA SER A 98 18.29 -15.28 20.61
C SER A 98 19.07 -16.59 20.65
N ASP A 99 20.19 -16.66 21.35
CA ASP A 99 20.98 -17.87 21.49
C ASP A 99 20.37 -18.79 22.56
N SER A 100 19.58 -19.75 22.10
CA SER A 100 18.89 -20.70 22.95
C SER A 100 19.85 -21.59 23.80
N ALA A 101 21.10 -21.77 23.35
CA ALA A 101 22.09 -22.54 24.06
C ALA A 101 22.62 -21.83 25.33
N ASN A 102 22.53 -20.48 25.32
CA ASN A 102 23.05 -19.64 26.41
C ASN A 102 21.97 -18.75 27.05
N SER A 103 20.70 -19.06 26.87
CA SER A 103 19.59 -18.23 27.37
C SER A 103 19.56 -18.10 28.89
N ASN A 104 20.09 -19.07 29.60
CA ASN A 104 20.19 -19.08 31.06
C ASN A 104 21.32 -18.21 31.64
N VAL A 105 22.23 -17.74 30.79
CA VAL A 105 23.34 -16.85 31.19
C VAL A 105 23.22 -15.47 30.52
N ASP A 106 22.07 -15.22 29.92
CA ASP A 106 21.79 -13.93 29.30
C ASP A 106 21.84 -12.78 30.30
N TRP A 107 22.31 -11.61 29.87
CA TRP A 107 22.37 -10.43 30.73
C TRP A 107 21.22 -9.49 30.42
N GLN A 108 20.75 -8.77 31.44
CA GLN A 108 19.58 -7.89 31.34
C GLN A 108 19.99 -6.43 31.41
N CYS A 109 19.31 -5.62 30.64
CA CYS A 109 19.48 -4.19 30.60
C CYS A 109 18.16 -3.54 31.08
N GLU A 110 17.93 -3.58 32.40
CA GLU A 110 16.71 -3.07 33.03
C GLU A 110 16.77 -1.57 33.34
N GLU A 111 17.97 -1.01 33.36
CA GLU A 111 18.23 0.36 33.75
C GLU A 111 18.00 1.32 32.60
N ALA A 112 17.17 2.34 32.81
CA ALA A 112 17.00 3.43 31.84
C ALA A 112 18.30 4.25 31.75
N ALA A 113 18.91 4.29 30.57
CA ALA A 113 20.12 5.02 30.29
C ALA A 113 20.17 5.50 28.83
N ASP A 114 21.12 6.37 28.49
CA ASP A 114 21.45 6.66 27.10
C ASP A 114 22.24 5.49 26.53
N TRP A 115 21.51 4.51 25.98
CA TRP A 115 22.06 3.32 25.38
C TRP A 115 22.43 3.58 23.93
N ARG A 116 23.59 3.12 23.52
CA ARG A 116 24.14 3.20 22.18
C ARG A 116 24.54 1.82 21.71
N PHE A 117 24.66 1.66 20.40
CA PHE A 117 25.09 0.39 19.81
C PHE A 117 26.02 0.57 18.62
N ILE A 118 26.81 -0.44 18.38
CA ILE A 118 27.58 -0.64 17.15
C ILE A 118 27.27 -2.06 16.67
N HIS A 119 27.04 -2.22 15.40
CA HIS A 119 26.94 -3.53 14.77
C HIS A 119 27.91 -3.62 13.62
N SER A 120 28.36 -4.82 13.32
CA SER A 120 29.34 -5.07 12.27
C SER A 120 29.00 -6.33 11.47
N ALA A 121 29.48 -6.33 10.23
CA ALA A 121 29.50 -7.48 9.34
C ALA A 121 30.95 -7.72 8.88
N GLY A 122 31.34 -8.95 8.71
CA GLY A 122 32.71 -9.32 8.35
C GLY A 122 33.46 -10.01 9.49
N PRO A 123 34.80 -10.08 9.50
CA PRO A 123 35.74 -9.29 8.70
C PRO A 123 35.80 -9.67 7.21
N PHE A 124 36.08 -8.68 6.37
CA PHE A 124 36.31 -8.89 4.95
C PHE A 124 37.49 -8.03 4.46
N THR A 125 38.10 -8.42 3.35
CA THR A 125 39.21 -7.68 2.73
C THR A 125 38.71 -6.88 1.54
N LEU A 126 38.83 -5.55 1.60
CA LEU A 126 38.62 -4.68 0.44
C LEU A 126 39.92 -4.54 -0.34
N LYS A 127 39.95 -5.03 -1.58
CA LYS A 127 41.13 -4.90 -2.43
C LYS A 127 41.32 -3.44 -2.85
N PRO A 128 42.57 -2.99 -3.11
CA PRO A 128 42.83 -1.64 -3.65
C PRO A 128 42.01 -1.38 -4.93
N GLY A 129 41.27 -0.27 -4.96
CA GLY A 129 40.40 0.11 -6.08
C GLY A 129 39.04 -0.56 -6.11
N ALA A 130 38.76 -1.50 -5.23
CA ALA A 130 37.42 -2.08 -5.08
C ALA A 130 36.48 -1.11 -4.33
N VAL A 131 35.21 -1.05 -4.76
CA VAL A 131 34.16 -0.27 -4.12
C VAL A 131 33.06 -1.22 -3.72
N ASN A 132 32.53 -1.05 -2.53
CA ASN A 132 31.38 -1.79 -2.04
C ASN A 132 30.32 -0.82 -1.55
N PHE A 133 29.06 -1.10 -1.86
CA PHE A 133 27.91 -0.34 -1.40
C PHE A 133 27.14 -1.18 -0.36
N VAL A 134 26.91 -0.60 0.80
CA VAL A 134 26.17 -1.23 1.88
C VAL A 134 24.98 -0.35 2.23
N THR A 135 23.77 -0.87 2.04
CA THR A 135 22.55 -0.18 2.43
C THR A 135 22.15 -0.60 3.83
N THR A 136 21.97 0.35 4.72
CA THR A 136 21.51 0.12 6.10
C THR A 136 20.16 0.75 6.30
N GLY A 137 19.26 0.07 7.02
CA GLY A 137 17.96 0.57 7.45
C GLY A 137 17.92 0.73 8.97
N CYS A 138 17.18 1.73 9.45
CA CYS A 138 16.84 1.88 10.85
C CYS A 138 15.32 1.74 11.01
N VAL A 139 14.89 0.70 11.70
CA VAL A 139 13.48 0.47 12.00
C VAL A 139 13.20 0.77 13.47
N TRP A 140 12.01 1.33 13.71
CA TRP A 140 11.56 1.66 15.04
C TRP A 140 10.12 1.19 15.25
N ALA A 141 9.84 0.64 16.42
CA ALA A 141 8.49 0.31 16.84
C ALA A 141 8.38 0.33 18.37
N GLN A 142 7.24 0.74 18.89
CA GLN A 142 6.94 0.77 20.31
C GLN A 142 5.59 0.09 20.56
N ALA A 143 5.57 -0.86 21.51
CA ALA A 143 4.34 -1.47 21.97
C ALA A 143 3.61 -0.54 22.95
N GLN A 144 2.29 -0.48 22.86
CA GLN A 144 1.46 0.28 23.81
C GLN A 144 1.34 -0.40 25.18
N SER A 145 1.59 -1.71 25.25
CA SER A 145 1.55 -2.51 26.47
C SER A 145 2.56 -3.68 26.38
N GLY A 146 2.88 -4.31 27.49
CA GLY A 146 3.80 -5.45 27.52
C GLY A 146 5.29 -5.09 27.65
N GLY A 147 5.60 -3.81 27.84
CA GLY A 147 6.95 -3.33 28.13
C GLY A 147 7.94 -3.43 26.96
N ALA A 148 9.23 -3.38 27.29
CA ALA A 148 10.30 -3.37 26.29
C ALA A 148 10.33 -4.64 25.40
N LYS A 149 10.05 -5.81 25.98
CA LYS A 149 10.04 -7.07 25.23
C LYS A 149 8.97 -7.09 24.13
N ALA A 150 7.77 -6.56 24.39
CA ALA A 150 6.71 -6.44 23.39
C ALA A 150 7.13 -5.49 22.26
N SER A 151 7.86 -4.42 22.55
CA SER A 151 8.43 -3.52 21.54
C SER A 151 9.46 -4.23 20.67
N VAL A 152 10.28 -5.13 21.23
CA VAL A 152 11.23 -5.93 20.45
C VAL A 152 10.51 -6.82 19.44
N GLU A 153 9.42 -7.47 19.83
CA GLU A 153 8.63 -8.28 18.89
C GLU A 153 8.03 -7.43 17.74
N LEU A 154 7.56 -6.22 18.04
CA LEU A 154 7.09 -5.31 17.01
C LEU A 154 8.22 -4.81 16.09
N VAL A 155 9.42 -4.54 16.63
CA VAL A 155 10.59 -4.17 15.80
C VAL A 155 10.94 -5.32 14.86
N ARG A 156 10.85 -6.58 15.28
CA ARG A 156 11.08 -7.74 14.40
C ARG A 156 10.10 -7.79 13.23
N VAL A 157 8.83 -7.43 13.46
CA VAL A 157 7.83 -7.33 12.39
C VAL A 157 8.17 -6.18 11.44
N ALA A 158 8.55 -5.02 11.98
CA ALA A 158 8.94 -3.85 11.19
C ALA A 158 10.20 -4.13 10.36
N ASP A 159 11.18 -4.82 10.92
CA ASP A 159 12.41 -5.24 10.25
C ASP A 159 12.13 -6.14 9.04
N LYS A 160 11.27 -7.15 9.21
CA LYS A 160 10.85 -8.02 8.09
C LYS A 160 10.18 -7.23 6.96
N LYS A 161 9.35 -6.23 7.30
CA LYS A 161 8.71 -5.36 6.30
C LYS A 161 9.73 -4.47 5.60
N ALA A 162 10.67 -3.90 6.33
CA ALA A 162 11.75 -3.10 5.75
C ALA A 162 12.63 -3.93 4.80
N GLN A 163 12.96 -5.17 5.18
CA GLN A 163 13.70 -6.09 4.32
C GLN A 163 12.91 -6.44 3.06
N ALA A 164 11.61 -6.75 3.18
CA ALA A 164 10.77 -7.05 2.04
C ALA A 164 10.65 -5.86 1.07
N LEU A 165 10.57 -4.63 1.60
CA LEU A 165 10.56 -3.42 0.79
C LEU A 165 11.88 -3.25 0.03
N PHE A 166 13.00 -3.51 0.69
CA PHE A 166 14.33 -3.48 0.05
C PHE A 166 14.44 -4.55 -1.05
N ASP A 167 14.05 -5.79 -0.77
CA ASP A 167 14.10 -6.92 -1.71
C ASP A 167 13.24 -6.68 -2.97
N ASN A 168 12.25 -5.80 -2.88
CA ASN A 168 11.43 -5.35 -4.00
C ASN A 168 11.87 -3.98 -4.56
N CYS A 169 13.13 -3.61 -4.42
CA CYS A 169 13.69 -2.38 -4.94
C CYS A 169 12.92 -1.12 -4.54
N PHE A 170 12.38 -1.08 -3.32
CA PHE A 170 11.53 0.00 -2.79
C PHE A 170 10.28 0.26 -3.63
N ALA A 171 9.82 -0.74 -4.40
CA ALA A 171 8.55 -0.63 -5.12
C ALA A 171 7.41 -0.43 -4.12
N VAL A 172 6.68 0.66 -4.28
CA VAL A 172 5.49 0.99 -3.51
C VAL A 172 4.27 0.59 -4.34
N LEU A 173 3.23 0.12 -3.69
CA LEU A 173 1.96 -0.19 -4.36
C LEU A 173 1.47 1.04 -5.15
N GLU A 174 1.12 0.82 -6.41
CA GLU A 174 0.62 1.87 -7.31
C GLU A 174 -0.90 2.08 -7.15
N GLY A 175 -1.60 1.02 -6.81
CA GLY A 175 -3.05 0.99 -6.81
C GLY A 175 -3.65 0.87 -8.23
N PRO A 176 -4.96 0.60 -8.35
CA PRO A 176 -5.63 0.51 -9.63
C PRO A 176 -5.72 1.90 -10.28
N ARG A 177 -5.22 2.03 -11.50
CA ARG A 177 -5.32 3.29 -12.25
C ARG A 177 -6.77 3.68 -12.48
N ALA A 178 -7.03 4.97 -12.42
CA ALA A 178 -8.36 5.52 -12.59
C ALA A 178 -8.90 5.28 -14.01
N PRO A 179 -10.21 5.05 -14.15
CA PRO A 179 -10.85 4.95 -15.44
C PRO A 179 -10.86 6.30 -16.16
N ASP A 180 -11.07 6.27 -17.46
CA ASP A 180 -11.39 7.48 -18.22
C ASP A 180 -12.84 7.91 -17.89
N LEU A 181 -13.01 9.19 -17.58
CA LEU A 181 -14.30 9.79 -17.26
C LEU A 181 -14.78 10.66 -18.43
N SER A 182 -16.00 10.42 -18.88
CA SER A 182 -16.69 11.29 -19.83
C SER A 182 -18.01 11.78 -19.25
N ILE A 183 -18.46 12.95 -19.70
CA ILE A 183 -19.67 13.59 -19.18
C ILE A 183 -20.59 13.94 -20.36
N GLN A 184 -21.84 13.49 -20.27
CA GLN A 184 -22.93 13.93 -21.14
C GLN A 184 -23.73 14.99 -20.40
N GLU A 185 -23.87 16.13 -21.01
CA GLU A 185 -24.56 17.29 -20.47
C GLU A 185 -26.05 17.26 -20.85
N LEU A 186 -26.93 17.50 -19.88
CA LEU A 186 -28.36 17.51 -20.03
C LEU A 186 -28.98 18.65 -19.20
N ASN A 187 -30.27 18.93 -19.41
CA ASN A 187 -30.99 19.97 -18.69
C ASN A 187 -31.01 19.69 -17.14
N ASN A 188 -30.31 20.54 -16.40
CA ASN A 188 -30.13 20.46 -14.93
C ASN A 188 -29.57 19.11 -14.42
N GLN A 189 -28.88 18.38 -15.27
CA GLN A 189 -28.28 17.08 -14.89
C GLN A 189 -27.04 16.77 -15.74
N LEU A 190 -26.20 15.90 -15.24
CA LEU A 190 -25.03 15.38 -15.94
C LEU A 190 -25.07 13.85 -15.86
N LEU A 191 -24.76 13.18 -16.95
CA LEU A 191 -24.53 11.74 -16.97
C LEU A 191 -23.02 11.51 -17.08
N LEU A 192 -22.47 10.86 -16.09
CA LEU A 192 -21.07 10.51 -16.03
C LEU A 192 -20.90 9.06 -16.48
N TYR A 193 -19.96 8.84 -17.37
CA TYR A 193 -19.58 7.50 -17.85
C TYR A 193 -18.12 7.25 -17.51
N ILE A 194 -17.83 6.11 -16.93
CA ILE A 194 -16.48 5.62 -16.70
C ILE A 194 -16.20 4.48 -17.66
N SER A 195 -15.00 4.45 -18.20
CA SER A 195 -14.55 3.38 -19.11
C SER A 195 -13.08 3.03 -18.84
N ASN A 196 -12.78 1.74 -18.90
CA ASN A 196 -11.42 1.26 -18.80
C ASN A 196 -10.86 1.01 -20.19
N PRO A 197 -9.75 1.67 -20.57
CA PRO A 197 -9.14 1.42 -21.87
C PRO A 197 -8.62 -0.02 -21.98
N ASP A 198 -8.86 -0.64 -23.12
CA ASP A 198 -8.40 -2.00 -23.42
C ASP A 198 -6.95 -1.98 -23.93
N VAL A 199 -6.02 -1.48 -23.10
CA VAL A 199 -4.60 -1.46 -23.40
C VAL A 199 -3.81 -2.23 -22.36
N VAL A 200 -2.79 -2.97 -22.80
CA VAL A 200 -2.01 -3.87 -21.93
C VAL A 200 -1.30 -3.13 -20.79
N THR A 201 -0.92 -1.88 -21.02
CA THR A 201 -0.24 -1.05 -20.01
C THR A 201 -1.16 -0.50 -18.93
N PHE A 202 -2.47 -0.64 -19.08
CA PHE A 202 -3.45 -0.21 -18.08
C PHE A 202 -3.63 -1.30 -17.03
N ASN A 203 -3.17 -1.05 -15.80
CA ASN A 203 -3.13 -2.08 -14.76
C ASN A 203 -4.52 -2.51 -14.24
N ASN A 204 -5.58 -1.71 -14.51
CA ASN A 204 -6.96 -2.06 -14.16
C ASN A 204 -7.80 -2.45 -15.40
N ARG A 205 -7.17 -3.03 -16.42
CA ARG A 205 -7.84 -3.50 -17.64
C ARG A 205 -8.91 -4.54 -17.29
N GLY A 206 -10.14 -4.27 -17.73
CA GLY A 206 -11.27 -5.16 -17.48
C GLY A 206 -11.58 -5.37 -16.00
N GLU A 207 -11.25 -4.39 -15.13
CA GLU A 207 -11.48 -4.48 -13.68
C GLU A 207 -10.77 -5.67 -13.03
N ARG A 208 -9.56 -5.97 -13.53
CA ARG A 208 -8.72 -7.09 -13.08
C ARG A 208 -7.40 -6.61 -12.49
N TYR A 209 -7.43 -5.45 -11.84
CA TYR A 209 -6.24 -5.01 -11.11
C TYR A 209 -5.87 -6.04 -10.05
N GLN A 210 -4.60 -6.41 -10.06
CA GLN A 210 -3.96 -7.24 -9.04
C GLN A 210 -2.54 -6.74 -8.82
N GLU A 211 -2.18 -6.50 -7.57
CA GLU A 211 -0.82 -6.06 -7.21
C GLU A 211 -0.37 -6.75 -5.92
N LEU A 212 0.78 -7.40 -6.00
CA LEU A 212 1.38 -8.11 -4.87
C LEU A 212 1.95 -7.09 -3.87
N ASP A 213 1.52 -7.16 -2.62
CA ASP A 213 2.15 -6.41 -1.52
C ASP A 213 3.31 -7.22 -0.92
N PRO A 214 4.56 -6.80 -1.17
CA PRO A 214 5.72 -7.46 -0.60
C PRO A 214 5.79 -7.34 0.93
N LEU A 215 5.06 -6.39 1.52
CA LEU A 215 5.05 -6.16 2.97
C LEU A 215 4.14 -7.13 3.73
N ILE A 216 3.26 -7.84 3.03
CA ILE A 216 2.45 -8.91 3.63
C ILE A 216 3.33 -10.16 3.77
N PRO A 217 3.46 -10.73 4.97
CA PRO A 217 4.28 -11.92 5.19
C PRO A 217 3.87 -13.10 4.30
N ALA A 218 4.85 -13.76 3.67
CA ALA A 218 4.64 -14.94 2.86
C ALA A 218 4.42 -16.19 3.74
N ILE A 219 3.31 -16.21 4.47
CA ILE A 219 2.89 -17.31 5.34
C ILE A 219 1.70 -18.00 4.66
N ALA A 220 1.63 -19.32 4.76
CA ALA A 220 0.50 -20.07 4.22
C ALA A 220 -0.84 -19.56 4.78
N GLY A 221 -1.77 -19.25 3.89
CA GLY A 221 -3.08 -18.69 4.23
C GLY A 221 -3.19 -17.16 4.16
N ASN A 222 -2.08 -16.42 4.03
CA ASN A 222 -2.14 -14.99 3.80
C ASN A 222 -2.36 -14.70 2.31
N ASP A 223 -3.41 -13.96 2.01
CA ASP A 223 -3.54 -13.31 0.71
C ASP A 223 -2.61 -12.10 0.67
N ARG A 224 -1.71 -12.06 -0.30
CA ARG A 224 -0.71 -11.01 -0.46
C ARG A 224 -1.05 -10.03 -1.58
N THR A 225 -2.19 -10.21 -2.22
CA THR A 225 -2.56 -9.48 -3.43
C THR A 225 -3.67 -8.48 -3.12
N TYR A 226 -3.49 -7.25 -3.55
CA TYR A 226 -4.60 -6.31 -3.64
C TYR A 226 -5.35 -6.54 -4.94
N ASP A 227 -6.64 -6.71 -4.84
CA ASP A 227 -7.55 -6.87 -5.97
C ASP A 227 -8.38 -5.62 -6.18
N PHE A 228 -8.86 -5.43 -7.42
CA PHE A 228 -9.82 -4.36 -7.72
C PHE A 228 -11.08 -4.52 -6.86
N GLU A 229 -11.57 -3.40 -6.30
CA GLU A 229 -12.77 -3.41 -5.46
C GLU A 229 -13.88 -2.49 -6.01
N GLY A 230 -13.54 -1.30 -6.51
CA GLY A 230 -14.57 -0.41 -6.98
C GLY A 230 -14.11 0.96 -7.45
N TYR A 231 -15.10 1.85 -7.62
CA TYR A 231 -14.91 3.23 -8.04
C TYR A 231 -15.55 4.21 -7.09
N LEU A 232 -14.86 5.33 -6.85
CA LEU A 232 -15.40 6.50 -6.17
C LEU A 232 -15.40 7.68 -7.15
N ILE A 233 -16.53 8.38 -7.21
CA ILE A 233 -16.69 9.58 -8.03
C ILE A 233 -16.89 10.77 -7.11
N TYR A 234 -15.99 11.73 -7.21
CA TYR A 234 -16.04 12.96 -6.44
C TYR A 234 -16.50 14.11 -7.31
N GLN A 235 -17.41 14.94 -6.78
CA GLN A 235 -17.55 16.30 -7.25
C GLN A 235 -16.44 17.11 -6.58
N VAL A 236 -15.68 17.86 -7.37
CA VAL A 236 -14.57 18.69 -6.87
C VAL A 236 -14.83 20.16 -7.13
N LYS A 237 -14.20 21.00 -6.33
CA LYS A 237 -14.45 22.44 -6.32
C LYS A 237 -14.10 23.10 -7.66
N ASP A 238 -12.97 22.72 -8.23
CA ASP A 238 -12.44 23.28 -9.49
C ASP A 238 -11.48 22.30 -10.17
N GLY A 239 -10.95 22.69 -11.32
CA GLY A 239 -10.05 21.87 -12.14
C GLY A 239 -8.63 21.70 -11.58
N THR A 240 -8.27 22.31 -10.44
CA THR A 240 -6.94 22.22 -9.83
C THR A 240 -6.84 21.12 -8.77
N VAL A 241 -7.98 20.59 -8.32
CA VAL A 241 -8.05 19.54 -7.33
C VAL A 241 -7.50 18.23 -7.92
N THR A 242 -6.67 17.55 -7.14
CA THR A 242 -6.01 16.31 -7.56
C THR A 242 -6.62 15.07 -6.89
N ALA A 243 -6.27 13.88 -7.39
CA ALA A 243 -6.64 12.62 -6.75
C ALA A 243 -5.74 12.29 -5.53
N SER A 244 -5.02 13.27 -4.99
CA SER A 244 -4.22 13.07 -3.78
C SER A 244 -5.11 12.81 -2.57
N GLU A 245 -4.63 12.00 -1.65
CA GLU A 245 -5.34 11.71 -0.41
C GLU A 245 -5.65 12.98 0.39
N THR A 246 -4.76 13.97 0.35
CA THR A 246 -4.95 15.28 1.01
C THR A 246 -6.11 16.05 0.42
N ASP A 247 -6.22 16.10 -0.92
CA ASP A 247 -7.31 16.84 -1.59
C ASP A 247 -8.66 16.12 -1.44
N LEU A 248 -8.66 14.79 -1.60
CA LEU A 248 -9.90 14.01 -1.51
C LEU A 248 -10.48 13.92 -0.09
N ASN A 249 -9.64 14.04 0.94
CA ASN A 249 -10.07 14.08 2.34
C ASN A 249 -10.47 15.50 2.81
N ASP A 250 -10.22 16.54 2.03
CA ASP A 250 -10.63 17.91 2.34
C ASP A 250 -12.06 18.18 1.82
N PRO A 251 -13.08 18.27 2.69
CA PRO A 251 -14.46 18.49 2.26
C PRO A 251 -14.70 19.87 1.61
N SER A 252 -13.75 20.80 1.72
CA SER A 252 -13.79 22.06 0.99
C SER A 252 -13.36 21.94 -0.46
N LYS A 253 -12.63 20.89 -0.82
CA LYS A 253 -12.10 20.62 -2.15
C LYS A 253 -12.83 19.50 -2.89
N ALA A 254 -13.16 18.41 -2.20
CA ALA A 254 -13.78 17.24 -2.80
C ALA A 254 -14.93 16.70 -1.94
N ARG A 255 -16.00 16.25 -2.58
CA ARG A 255 -17.14 15.61 -1.93
C ARG A 255 -17.56 14.39 -2.72
N LEU A 256 -17.73 13.27 -2.06
CA LEU A 256 -18.17 12.04 -2.70
C LEU A 256 -19.57 12.23 -3.31
N ALA A 257 -19.68 12.01 -4.60
CA ALA A 257 -20.90 12.16 -5.36
C ALA A 257 -21.58 10.83 -5.69
N ALA A 258 -20.79 9.79 -5.99
CA ALA A 258 -21.26 8.44 -6.25
C ALA A 258 -20.20 7.40 -5.94
N GLN A 259 -20.64 6.16 -5.78
CA GLN A 259 -19.82 4.98 -5.52
C GLN A 259 -20.40 3.77 -6.22
N CYS A 260 -19.56 2.84 -6.62
CA CYS A 260 -19.94 1.46 -6.88
C CYS A 260 -18.77 0.54 -6.57
N ASP A 261 -19.06 -0.63 -6.03
CA ASP A 261 -18.08 -1.63 -5.67
C ASP A 261 -18.62 -3.05 -5.88
N LEU A 262 -17.70 -4.00 -5.89
CA LEU A 262 -18.03 -5.40 -6.05
C LEU A 262 -18.98 -5.85 -4.91
N LYS A 263 -19.90 -6.73 -5.25
CA LYS A 263 -20.76 -7.36 -4.26
C LYS A 263 -20.01 -8.54 -3.64
N ASN A 264 -19.34 -8.30 -2.53
CA ASN A 264 -18.50 -9.28 -1.84
C ASN A 264 -18.57 -9.14 -0.32
N ALA A 265 -17.67 -9.84 0.38
CA ALA A 265 -17.56 -9.79 1.84
C ALA A 265 -16.77 -8.58 2.36
N HIS A 266 -16.13 -7.79 1.48
CA HIS A 266 -15.42 -6.58 1.89
C HIS A 266 -16.43 -5.48 2.19
N GLY A 267 -16.62 -5.27 3.49
CA GLY A 267 -17.46 -4.19 3.99
C GLY A 267 -16.73 -2.84 3.97
N GLN A 268 -16.89 -2.07 5.04
CA GLN A 268 -16.16 -0.82 5.20
C GLN A 268 -14.66 -1.08 5.33
N LEU A 269 -13.85 -0.40 4.51
CA LEU A 269 -12.41 -0.49 4.55
C LEU A 269 -11.85 0.67 5.37
N VAL A 270 -11.11 0.34 6.42
CA VAL A 270 -10.55 1.30 7.37
C VAL A 270 -9.04 1.20 7.32
N ASN A 271 -8.39 2.26 6.87
CA ASN A 271 -6.94 2.38 6.95
C ASN A 271 -6.53 2.96 8.31
N PHE A 272 -5.41 2.52 8.82
CA PHE A 272 -4.82 3.03 10.06
C PHE A 272 -3.58 3.86 9.75
N SER A 273 -3.54 5.07 10.26
CA SER A 273 -2.42 6.00 10.13
C SER A 273 -1.91 6.40 11.51
N PHE A 274 -0.59 6.46 11.67
CA PHE A 274 0.00 6.89 12.93
C PHE A 274 -0.23 8.38 13.17
N ASN A 275 -0.84 8.69 14.32
CA ASN A 275 -1.02 10.06 14.79
C ASN A 275 0.00 10.37 15.90
N PRO A 276 0.99 11.25 15.64
CA PRO A 276 2.02 11.58 16.64
C PRO A 276 1.48 12.21 17.91
N ALA A 277 0.38 12.98 17.82
CA ALA A 277 -0.21 13.65 18.96
C ALA A 277 -0.87 12.66 19.94
N LEU A 278 -1.39 11.54 19.43
CA LEU A 278 -2.00 10.47 20.22
C LEU A 278 -1.01 9.36 20.55
N ASN A 279 0.17 9.37 19.91
CA ASN A 279 1.13 8.25 19.93
C ASN A 279 0.49 6.89 19.63
N ALA A 280 -0.48 6.87 18.71
CA ALA A 280 -1.29 5.71 18.37
C ALA A 280 -1.69 5.75 16.89
N ASN A 281 -2.08 4.58 16.35
CA ASN A 281 -2.69 4.55 15.03
C ASN A 281 -4.18 4.93 15.16
N GLU A 282 -4.62 5.90 14.37
CA GLU A 282 -6.03 6.26 14.26
C GLU A 282 -6.69 5.62 13.04
N PRO A 283 -7.92 5.13 13.19
CA PRO A 283 -8.67 4.57 12.07
C PRO A 283 -9.24 5.67 11.18
N VAL A 284 -9.08 5.53 9.87
CA VAL A 284 -9.65 6.43 8.86
C VAL A 284 -10.47 5.61 7.88
N LEU A 285 -11.78 5.84 7.86
CA LEU A 285 -12.68 5.22 6.90
C LEU A 285 -12.36 5.71 5.48
N LYS A 286 -12.10 4.81 4.55
CA LYS A 286 -11.65 5.13 3.19
C LYS A 286 -12.74 5.02 2.12
N ASN A 287 -13.70 4.14 2.31
CA ASN A 287 -14.84 3.97 1.42
C ASN A 287 -16.14 4.20 2.20
N PRO A 288 -16.53 5.47 2.43
CA PRO A 288 -17.79 5.77 3.11
C PRO A 288 -18.96 5.15 2.36
N THR A 289 -19.95 4.66 3.10
CA THR A 289 -21.15 4.06 2.52
C THR A 289 -22.06 5.13 1.93
N VAL A 290 -22.22 5.12 0.60
CA VAL A 290 -23.20 5.92 -0.13
C VAL A 290 -24.05 5.04 -1.03
N ASP A 291 -24.99 5.59 -1.76
CA ASP A 291 -25.77 4.81 -2.72
C ASP A 291 -24.85 4.13 -3.75
N GLY A 292 -25.05 2.84 -3.93
CA GLY A 292 -24.18 1.99 -4.77
C GLY A 292 -23.20 1.12 -4.01
N TYR A 293 -23.01 1.34 -2.71
CA TYR A 293 -22.14 0.53 -1.86
C TYR A 293 -22.53 -0.95 -1.86
N ASN A 294 -21.56 -1.84 -2.14
CA ASN A 294 -21.71 -3.30 -2.19
C ASN A 294 -22.88 -3.81 -3.06
N LYS A 295 -23.16 -3.10 -4.16
CA LYS A 295 -24.27 -3.42 -5.07
C LYS A 295 -23.81 -3.91 -6.46
N GLY A 296 -22.52 -3.97 -6.70
CA GLY A 296 -21.92 -4.31 -7.98
C GLY A 296 -21.44 -3.08 -8.76
N ILE A 297 -20.61 -3.33 -9.75
CA ILE A 297 -19.99 -2.27 -10.55
C ILE A 297 -21.03 -1.66 -11.50
N ARG A 298 -20.96 -0.34 -11.63
CA ARG A 298 -21.71 0.46 -12.60
C ARG A 298 -20.77 1.39 -13.34
N HIS A 299 -21.02 1.59 -14.62
CA HIS A 299 -20.18 2.43 -15.47
C HIS A 299 -20.85 3.76 -15.84
N SER A 300 -22.08 4.00 -15.37
CA SER A 300 -22.78 5.25 -15.58
C SER A 300 -23.46 5.77 -14.32
N PHE A 301 -23.48 7.08 -14.15
CA PHE A 301 -23.99 7.74 -12.96
C PHE A 301 -24.72 9.02 -13.34
N LYS A 302 -25.93 9.19 -12.82
CA LYS A 302 -26.74 10.38 -12.98
C LYS A 302 -26.47 11.37 -11.85
N MET A 303 -25.99 12.55 -12.18
CA MET A 303 -25.75 13.64 -11.22
C MET A 303 -26.85 14.70 -11.39
N THR A 304 -27.57 14.96 -10.32
CA THR A 304 -28.63 15.96 -10.28
C THR A 304 -28.44 16.98 -9.18
N GLU A 305 -27.46 16.75 -8.30
CA GLU A 305 -27.21 17.58 -7.13
C GLU A 305 -25.79 18.17 -7.15
N ASP A 306 -25.70 19.43 -6.77
CA ASP A 306 -24.45 20.10 -6.44
C ASP A 306 -24.08 19.78 -4.99
N LYS A 307 -23.05 18.97 -4.78
CA LYS A 307 -22.59 18.57 -3.43
C LYS A 307 -21.99 19.75 -2.64
N PHE A 308 -21.64 20.86 -3.32
CA PHE A 308 -21.14 22.08 -2.69
C PHE A 308 -22.24 23.13 -2.41
N ALA A 309 -23.48 22.88 -2.85
CA ALA A 309 -24.57 23.80 -2.57
C ALA A 309 -24.85 23.89 -1.06
N THR A 310 -24.98 25.12 -0.57
CA THR A 310 -25.26 25.42 0.85
C THR A 310 -26.73 25.73 1.12
N GLY A 311 -27.54 25.97 0.06
CA GLY A 311 -28.96 26.27 0.15
C GLY A 311 -29.84 25.04 0.28
N ALA A 312 -31.15 25.27 0.39
CA ALA A 312 -32.15 24.19 0.43
C ALA A 312 -32.29 23.48 -0.94
N ASP A 313 -32.17 24.22 -2.04
CA ASP A 313 -32.12 23.64 -3.39
C ASP A 313 -30.67 23.29 -3.74
N LYS A 314 -30.44 22.00 -3.90
CA LYS A 314 -29.12 21.44 -4.27
C LYS A 314 -29.04 20.99 -5.71
N LYS A 315 -30.05 21.27 -6.52
CA LYS A 315 -30.04 20.86 -7.93
C LYS A 315 -28.92 21.48 -8.70
N LEU A 316 -28.42 20.77 -9.71
CA LEU A 316 -27.50 21.35 -10.69
C LEU A 316 -28.20 22.47 -11.45
N VAL A 317 -27.47 23.54 -11.73
CA VAL A 317 -27.97 24.73 -12.43
C VAL A 317 -27.36 24.75 -13.83
N ASN A 318 -28.20 24.98 -14.85
CA ASN A 318 -27.75 25.14 -16.23
C ASN A 318 -26.75 26.29 -16.36
N HIS A 319 -25.79 26.13 -17.25
CA HIS A 319 -24.75 27.11 -17.58
C HIS A 319 -23.76 27.39 -16.44
N LYS A 320 -23.72 26.51 -15.40
CA LYS A 320 -22.69 26.50 -14.36
C LYS A 320 -21.74 25.32 -14.58
N THR A 321 -20.44 25.58 -14.56
CA THR A 321 -19.43 24.52 -14.67
C THR A 321 -19.31 23.72 -13.37
N TYR A 322 -19.35 22.40 -13.48
CA TYR A 322 -19.11 21.45 -12.41
C TYR A 322 -17.94 20.56 -12.78
N TYR A 323 -17.17 20.16 -11.80
CA TYR A 323 -15.98 19.33 -11.99
C TYR A 323 -16.16 18.01 -11.28
N TYR A 324 -15.80 16.93 -11.96
CA TYR A 324 -15.85 15.58 -11.40
C TYR A 324 -14.53 14.85 -11.60
N LEU A 325 -14.22 13.97 -10.67
CA LEU A 325 -13.03 13.15 -10.68
C LEU A 325 -13.44 11.72 -10.30
N ALA A 326 -13.02 10.74 -11.11
CA ALA A 326 -13.22 9.32 -10.81
C ALA A 326 -11.91 8.68 -10.42
N ILE A 327 -11.92 7.86 -9.37
CA ILE A 327 -10.79 7.02 -8.96
C ILE A 327 -11.23 5.57 -8.85
N ALA A 328 -10.30 4.67 -9.11
CA ALA A 328 -10.46 3.26 -8.81
C ALA A 328 -9.73 2.92 -7.50
N TYR A 329 -10.21 1.94 -6.78
CA TYR A 329 -9.55 1.46 -5.56
C TYR A 329 -9.55 -0.06 -5.49
N GLY A 330 -8.57 -0.58 -4.78
CA GLY A 330 -8.41 -1.99 -4.50
C GLY A 330 -8.44 -2.28 -3.01
N ALA A 331 -8.67 -3.53 -2.69
CA ALA A 331 -8.76 -4.02 -1.31
C ALA A 331 -7.87 -5.24 -1.08
N ASN A 332 -7.30 -5.30 0.11
CA ASN A 332 -6.74 -6.50 0.71
C ASN A 332 -6.91 -6.40 2.23
N ASN A 333 -7.57 -7.36 2.81
CA ASN A 333 -7.70 -7.47 4.27
C ASN A 333 -7.40 -8.91 4.71
N PHE A 334 -6.15 -9.35 4.47
CA PHE A 334 -5.71 -10.72 4.79
C PHE A 334 -5.80 -11.05 6.28
N LYS A 335 -5.68 -10.05 7.13
CA LYS A 335 -5.79 -10.15 8.58
C LYS A 335 -6.19 -8.80 9.17
N GLU A 336 -7.25 -8.79 9.97
CA GLU A 336 -7.70 -7.58 10.64
C GLU A 336 -6.60 -7.02 11.56
N TYR A 337 -6.40 -5.70 11.50
CA TYR A 337 -5.47 -5.01 12.37
C TYR A 337 -6.16 -4.53 13.64
N ASN A 338 -5.58 -4.87 14.78
CA ASN A 338 -5.99 -4.32 16.07
C ASN A 338 -4.74 -3.99 16.89
N GLN A 339 -4.55 -2.70 17.18
CA GLN A 339 -3.37 -2.23 17.91
C GLN A 339 -3.35 -2.62 19.40
N THR A 340 -4.50 -2.96 19.97
CA THR A 340 -4.65 -3.34 21.38
C THR A 340 -4.57 -4.85 21.60
N ASP A 341 -4.69 -5.63 20.53
CA ASP A 341 -4.58 -7.09 20.56
C ASP A 341 -3.21 -7.52 20.03
N PRO A 342 -2.33 -8.11 20.89
CA PRO A 342 -1.04 -8.59 20.44
C PRO A 342 -1.12 -9.63 19.30
N GLY A 343 -2.19 -10.42 19.25
CA GLY A 343 -2.41 -11.42 18.20
C GLY A 343 -2.77 -10.83 16.85
N SER A 344 -3.22 -9.57 16.80
CA SER A 344 -3.66 -8.86 15.59
C SER A 344 -2.85 -7.60 15.30
N SER A 345 -1.77 -7.35 16.06
CA SER A 345 -0.90 -6.17 15.88
C SER A 345 -0.10 -6.19 14.57
N ASP A 346 0.05 -7.36 13.95
CA ASP A 346 0.68 -7.59 12.65
C ASP A 346 -0.32 -7.61 11.48
N GLY A 347 -1.59 -7.33 11.74
CA GLY A 347 -2.65 -7.27 10.75
C GLY A 347 -2.47 -6.16 9.70
N GLN A 348 -3.38 -6.13 8.72
CA GLN A 348 -3.34 -5.20 7.60
C GLN A 348 -3.76 -3.79 8.02
N LYS A 349 -2.79 -2.87 8.11
CA LYS A 349 -3.06 -1.47 8.46
C LYS A 349 -3.69 -0.66 7.33
N LYS A 350 -3.51 -1.09 6.09
CA LYS A 350 -4.02 -0.39 4.91
C LYS A 350 -4.79 -1.33 4.00
N PRO A 351 -5.96 -1.84 4.43
CA PRO A 351 -6.77 -2.71 3.58
C PRO A 351 -7.30 -2.04 2.31
N TYR A 352 -7.33 -0.72 2.26
CA TYR A 352 -7.75 0.07 1.11
C TYR A 352 -6.56 0.75 0.43
N ILE A 353 -6.50 0.66 -0.89
CA ILE A 353 -5.53 1.38 -1.72
C ILE A 353 -6.25 2.04 -2.91
N SER A 354 -6.03 3.33 -3.12
CA SER A 354 -6.53 4.04 -4.30
C SER A 354 -5.40 4.39 -5.25
N GLY A 355 -5.66 4.29 -6.54
CA GLY A 355 -4.73 4.78 -7.55
C GLY A 355 -4.80 6.29 -7.70
N ALA A 356 -3.64 6.93 -7.81
CA ALA A 356 -3.51 8.36 -8.05
C ALA A 356 -3.19 8.69 -9.52
N LYS A 357 -3.06 7.67 -10.37
CA LYS A 357 -2.71 7.81 -11.78
C LYS A 357 -3.90 7.48 -12.68
N ASN A 358 -4.00 8.20 -13.79
CA ASN A 358 -4.97 7.93 -14.85
C ASN A 358 -4.54 6.75 -15.73
N SER A 359 -5.34 6.42 -16.73
CA SER A 359 -5.09 5.35 -17.69
C SER A 359 -3.73 5.44 -18.40
N LYS A 360 -3.20 6.66 -18.56
CA LYS A 360 -1.91 6.94 -19.20
C LYS A 360 -0.73 6.98 -18.22
N GLY A 361 -0.96 6.71 -16.94
CA GLY A 361 0.08 6.76 -15.90
C GLY A 361 0.43 8.18 -15.41
N GLN A 362 -0.38 9.18 -15.78
CA GLN A 362 -0.26 10.57 -15.29
C GLN A 362 -1.20 10.81 -14.12
N GLY A 363 -1.06 11.93 -13.42
CA GLY A 363 -2.02 12.32 -12.38
C GLY A 363 -3.45 12.40 -12.91
N VAL A 364 -4.41 12.00 -12.08
CA VAL A 364 -5.84 12.11 -12.40
C VAL A 364 -6.23 13.57 -12.33
N SER A 365 -6.88 14.06 -13.39
CA SER A 365 -7.39 15.44 -13.51
C SER A 365 -8.91 15.46 -13.54
N PRO A 366 -9.56 16.48 -12.97
CA PRO A 366 -10.99 16.63 -13.04
C PRO A 366 -11.49 16.87 -14.47
N VAL A 367 -12.69 16.36 -14.76
CA VAL A 367 -13.41 16.61 -16.00
C VAL A 367 -14.53 17.60 -15.72
N ALA A 368 -14.65 18.63 -16.57
CA ALA A 368 -15.69 19.65 -16.46
C ALA A 368 -16.94 19.25 -17.23
N GLY A 369 -18.13 19.59 -16.69
CA GLY A 369 -19.41 19.47 -17.36
C GLY A 369 -20.30 20.67 -17.06
N ILE A 370 -21.06 21.12 -18.06
CA ILE A 370 -21.96 22.28 -18.00
C ILE A 370 -23.38 21.83 -18.35
N PRO A 371 -24.26 21.61 -17.38
CA PRO A 371 -25.64 21.27 -17.68
C PRO A 371 -26.31 22.35 -18.58
N HIS A 372 -27.04 21.92 -19.56
CA HIS A 372 -27.79 22.83 -20.45
C HIS A 372 -28.88 22.09 -21.19
N ILE A 373 -29.76 22.84 -21.84
CA ILE A 373 -30.82 22.28 -22.69
C ILE A 373 -30.22 21.92 -24.05
N THR A 374 -30.20 20.64 -24.39
CA THR A 374 -29.53 20.09 -25.58
C THR A 374 -30.41 20.13 -26.85
N SER A 375 -31.71 20.36 -26.74
CA SER A 375 -32.63 20.32 -27.89
C SER A 375 -32.25 21.29 -29.05
N PRO A 376 -31.73 22.51 -28.82
CA PRO A 376 -31.26 23.37 -29.90
C PRO A 376 -30.11 22.77 -30.71
N GLU A 377 -29.21 22.04 -30.06
CA GLU A 377 -28.05 21.41 -30.70
C GLU A 377 -28.47 20.22 -31.58
N ASN A 378 -29.57 19.58 -31.22
CA ASN A 378 -30.15 18.45 -31.95
C ASN A 378 -31.24 18.85 -32.94
N GLY A 379 -31.22 20.09 -33.42
CA GLY A 379 -32.23 20.60 -34.39
C GLY A 379 -33.65 20.66 -33.83
N GLY A 380 -33.80 20.82 -32.50
CA GLY A 380 -35.10 20.88 -31.84
C GLY A 380 -35.65 19.50 -31.42
N THR A 381 -34.90 18.42 -31.63
CA THR A 381 -35.30 17.08 -31.21
C THR A 381 -35.26 16.98 -29.71
N SER A 382 -36.36 16.56 -29.09
CA SER A 382 -36.44 16.25 -27.66
C SER A 382 -36.31 14.75 -27.45
N ALA A 383 -35.49 14.35 -26.49
CA ALA A 383 -35.41 12.97 -26.05
C ALA A 383 -36.74 12.57 -25.38
N GLN A 384 -37.33 11.44 -25.79
CA GLN A 384 -38.57 10.92 -25.23
C GLN A 384 -38.34 9.94 -24.08
N SER A 385 -37.07 9.58 -23.84
CA SER A 385 -36.67 8.63 -22.79
C SER A 385 -35.75 9.27 -21.76
N GLY A 386 -35.78 8.78 -20.53
CA GLY A 386 -34.92 9.20 -19.44
C GLY A 386 -33.76 8.23 -19.20
N TYR A 387 -32.86 8.62 -18.33
CA TYR A 387 -31.77 7.74 -17.89
C TYR A 387 -32.35 6.51 -17.17
N GLY A 388 -31.96 5.32 -17.64
CA GLY A 388 -32.46 4.05 -17.15
C GLY A 388 -33.65 3.49 -17.94
N ASP A 389 -34.22 4.25 -18.87
CA ASP A 389 -35.22 3.78 -19.81
C ASP A 389 -34.50 3.03 -20.94
N GLY A 390 -34.39 1.76 -20.84
CA GLY A 390 -33.75 0.93 -21.85
C GLY A 390 -34.40 -0.44 -21.93
N PRO A 391 -34.25 -1.17 -23.04
CA PRO A 391 -34.71 -2.53 -23.12
C PRO A 391 -34.04 -3.36 -22.03
N GLN A 392 -34.81 -4.20 -21.35
CA GLN A 392 -34.25 -5.16 -20.41
C GLN A 392 -33.53 -6.27 -21.19
N ILE A 393 -32.22 -6.20 -21.22
CA ILE A 393 -31.39 -7.25 -21.83
C ILE A 393 -31.10 -8.29 -20.75
N LYS A 394 -31.68 -9.49 -20.90
CA LYS A 394 -31.38 -10.62 -20.04
C LYS A 394 -30.43 -11.57 -20.78
N ARG A 395 -29.30 -11.91 -20.15
CA ARG A 395 -28.47 -13.00 -20.64
C ARG A 395 -29.14 -14.31 -20.24
N LEU A 396 -29.50 -15.11 -21.24
CA LEU A 396 -29.93 -16.47 -21.00
C LEU A 396 -28.68 -17.39 -20.89
N GLU A 397 -28.57 -18.09 -19.79
CA GLU A 397 -27.56 -19.14 -19.62
C GLU A 397 -28.04 -20.41 -20.32
N GLY A 398 -27.27 -20.90 -21.27
CA GLY A 398 -27.55 -22.12 -22.00
C GLY A 398 -26.39 -22.50 -22.93
N GLN A 399 -26.39 -23.75 -23.42
CA GLN A 399 -25.46 -24.18 -24.46
C GLN A 399 -25.94 -23.59 -25.82
N GLY A 400 -25.50 -22.39 -26.10
CA GLY A 400 -25.73 -21.76 -27.41
C GLY A 400 -24.73 -22.26 -28.47
N SER A 401 -25.04 -22.00 -29.73
CA SER A 401 -24.23 -22.35 -30.91
C SER A 401 -22.95 -21.52 -31.07
N GLY A 402 -22.41 -20.95 -30.00
CA GLY A 402 -21.18 -20.15 -30.01
C GLY A 402 -21.33 -18.72 -30.52
N TYR A 403 -22.49 -18.32 -30.99
CA TYR A 403 -22.79 -16.94 -31.32
C TYR A 403 -23.56 -16.32 -30.14
N GLN A 404 -23.17 -15.10 -29.76
CA GLN A 404 -23.88 -14.34 -28.73
C GLN A 404 -25.19 -13.82 -29.30
N ASN A 405 -26.19 -14.69 -29.37
CA ASN A 405 -27.55 -14.26 -29.72
C ASN A 405 -28.20 -13.70 -28.47
N LEU A 406 -28.56 -12.44 -28.49
CA LEU A 406 -29.45 -11.83 -27.50
C LEU A 406 -30.87 -12.24 -27.87
N GLU A 407 -31.51 -13.01 -26.99
CA GLU A 407 -32.94 -13.27 -27.11
C GLU A 407 -33.71 -12.16 -26.39
N LEU A 408 -34.73 -11.64 -27.03
CA LEU A 408 -35.61 -10.66 -26.42
C LEU A 408 -36.45 -11.31 -25.33
N THR A 409 -36.74 -10.58 -24.25
CA THR A 409 -37.65 -11.06 -23.21
C THR A 409 -39.07 -11.19 -23.77
N GLU A 410 -39.91 -12.04 -23.21
CA GLU A 410 -41.28 -12.20 -23.64
C GLU A 410 -42.07 -10.88 -23.52
N GLU A 411 -41.74 -10.05 -22.54
CA GLU A 411 -42.34 -8.71 -22.39
C GLU A 411 -41.94 -7.81 -23.58
N THR A 412 -40.70 -7.84 -23.98
CA THR A 412 -40.18 -7.04 -25.12
C THR A 412 -40.78 -7.57 -26.43
N ILE A 413 -40.90 -8.88 -26.61
CA ILE A 413 -41.57 -9.50 -27.74
C ILE A 413 -43.03 -9.06 -27.78
N SER A 414 -43.73 -9.11 -26.67
CA SER A 414 -45.16 -8.69 -26.58
C SER A 414 -45.28 -7.19 -26.88
N GLU A 415 -44.39 -6.36 -26.42
CA GLU A 415 -44.36 -4.92 -26.71
C GLU A 415 -44.13 -4.63 -28.21
N ILE A 416 -43.22 -5.38 -28.85
CA ILE A 416 -43.00 -5.29 -30.29
C ILE A 416 -44.26 -5.69 -31.07
N LEU A 417 -44.92 -6.76 -30.65
CA LEU A 417 -46.13 -7.26 -31.32
C LEU A 417 -47.32 -6.32 -31.17
N GLU A 418 -47.46 -5.68 -30.01
CA GLU A 418 -48.55 -4.74 -29.76
C GLU A 418 -48.32 -3.37 -30.36
N LYS A 419 -47.10 -2.81 -30.24
CA LYS A 419 -46.82 -1.43 -30.62
C LYS A 419 -46.10 -1.32 -31.99
N GLY A 420 -45.63 -2.45 -32.55
CA GLY A 420 -44.86 -2.44 -33.80
C GLY A 420 -43.47 -1.80 -33.67
N LYS A 421 -43.05 -1.43 -32.46
CA LYS A 421 -41.74 -0.79 -32.18
C LYS A 421 -41.39 -0.99 -30.70
N VAL A 422 -40.11 -0.89 -30.41
CA VAL A 422 -39.60 -0.73 -29.07
C VAL A 422 -39.22 0.72 -28.87
N ASP A 423 -39.57 1.32 -27.75
CA ASP A 423 -39.11 2.67 -27.41
C ASP A 423 -37.58 2.60 -27.22
N GLN A 424 -36.85 3.27 -28.10
CA GLN A 424 -35.37 3.24 -28.05
C GLN A 424 -34.86 4.12 -26.94
N PRO A 425 -33.87 3.62 -26.19
CA PRO A 425 -33.14 4.46 -25.26
C PRO A 425 -32.35 5.52 -26.06
N VAL A 426 -32.22 6.69 -25.49
CA VAL A 426 -31.40 7.79 -26.01
C VAL A 426 -29.96 7.61 -25.60
#